data_eeafb6a92b59bcedde1b93f42bd85a37
#
_entry.id   eeafb6a92b59bcedde1b93f42bd85a37
#
_cell.length_a   1.000
_cell.length_b   1.000
_cell.length_c   1.000
_cell.angle_alpha   90.00
_cell.angle_beta   90.00
_cell.angle_gamma   90.00
#
_symmetry.space_group_name_H-M   'P 1'
#
loop_
_entity.id
_entity.type
_entity.pdbx_description
1 polymer ?
#
loop_
_entity_poly.entity_id
_entity_poly.type
_entity_poly.pdbx_seq_one_letter_code
_entity_poly.pdbx_strand_id
1 'polypeptide(L)'
;MRKLIGIVMAMALVTMSFTACGKANDEKTPANNDKPEVTQPATDEPTEAATPEVQDVALKVWAPEEEQEILVQMCDAFAENHPEYNITFEYGIMGVDDSITELKKDASVAADVFLYPTGGIAELVEAGLIYPITVNVDEITATHSPAGIKSCTMEDTLYGIPVTPNSWFMYYNSSMYTEDEVKSLETMLAKDLGKDVYNFSSDVDNSWYMSAFFYAAGGTLFGADGTDPTNCSWNDATGLKVGEYLVDLINNPKYIEDADGLAGSLMSEGKLGALCSGTWSAETLKAALGDNYAATKLPTIKIDGTDYQLSNFADFKAFGVNSDTQYPKPAMELAQWLGGEECQLIRFETNNTPPTVTALIDNPTVAASKEVAALSLQTQFSTPNPTTSKLNDYWTPAAAFGAGVVNGDITKDNLQAGLDSMVNNILATVAAE
;
A
#
# COMPACT_ATOMS: atom_id res chain seq x y z
N MET A 1 -30.01 -20.05 43.74
CA MET A 1 -29.35 -20.18 45.05
C MET A 1 -28.00 -19.53 44.91
N ARG A 2 -27.88 -18.21 45.28
CA ARG A 2 -27.17 -17.72 46.47
C ARG A 2 -25.71 -18.19 46.47
N LYS A 3 -24.66 -17.34 46.37
CA LYS A 3 -24.31 -16.25 47.32
C LYS A 3 -23.38 -15.22 46.65
N LEU A 4 -23.68 -13.95 46.83
CA LEU A 4 -22.79 -12.83 46.90
C LEU A 4 -21.78 -12.99 48.05
N ILE A 5 -20.52 -12.55 47.84
CA ILE A 5 -19.70 -11.96 48.90
C ILE A 5 -18.95 -10.79 48.26
N GLY A 6 -19.31 -9.60 48.66
CA GLY A 6 -18.52 -8.40 48.46
C GLY A 6 -17.53 -8.22 49.58
N ILE A 7 -16.38 -7.62 49.30
CA ILE A 7 -15.55 -6.99 50.32
C ILE A 7 -15.22 -5.58 49.85
N VAL A 8 -15.47 -4.66 50.77
CA VAL A 8 -15.36 -3.23 50.72
C VAL A 8 -14.00 -2.76 51.22
N MET A 9 -13.43 -1.76 50.53
CA MET A 9 -12.81 -0.56 51.08
C MET A 9 -11.46 -0.61 51.82
N ALA A 10 -10.51 0.16 51.34
CA ALA A 10 -9.93 1.24 52.19
C ALA A 10 -9.16 2.26 51.36
N MET A 11 -9.71 3.47 51.27
CA MET A 11 -9.00 4.72 50.90
C MET A 11 -8.04 5.09 52.05
N ALA A 12 -6.84 5.52 51.70
CA ALA A 12 -6.00 6.34 52.58
C ALA A 12 -5.50 7.57 51.80
N LEU A 13 -6.18 8.67 52.04
CA LEU A 13 -5.70 10.02 51.73
C LEU A 13 -4.57 10.37 52.69
N VAL A 14 -3.43 10.83 52.16
CA VAL A 14 -2.46 11.63 52.92
C VAL A 14 -2.32 12.99 52.21
N THR A 15 -2.94 13.96 52.81
CA THR A 15 -2.71 15.38 52.57
C THR A 15 -1.46 15.83 53.32
N MET A 16 -0.52 16.49 52.65
CA MET A 16 0.43 17.37 53.34
C MET A 16 0.45 18.74 52.70
N SER A 17 0.25 19.69 53.61
CA SER A 17 -0.08 21.08 53.42
C SER A 17 1.13 21.94 53.06
N PHE A 18 0.85 22.95 52.26
CA PHE A 18 1.68 24.14 52.04
C PHE A 18 1.77 25.00 53.29
N THR A 19 2.97 25.53 53.52
CA THR A 19 3.06 26.80 54.29
C THR A 19 4.05 27.74 53.59
N ALA A 20 3.52 28.87 53.19
CA ALA A 20 4.23 30.05 52.71
C ALA A 20 4.35 31.07 53.86
N CYS A 21 5.32 31.93 53.75
CA CYS A 21 5.47 33.31 54.28
C CYS A 21 6.93 33.52 54.73
N GLY A 22 7.66 34.56 54.35
CA GLY A 22 7.36 35.87 53.86
C GLY A 22 8.26 36.91 54.56
N LYS A 23 8.82 37.83 53.76
CA LYS A 23 9.32 39.20 54.08
C LYS A 23 10.65 39.43 54.77
N ALA A 24 11.61 39.96 54.04
CA ALA A 24 12.19 41.34 54.02
C ALA A 24 12.62 41.98 55.37
N ASN A 25 13.86 42.39 55.51
CA ASN A 25 14.34 43.77 55.50
C ASN A 25 15.80 43.89 55.96
N ASP A 26 16.53 44.66 55.16
CA ASP A 26 17.52 45.72 55.45
C ASP A 26 18.45 45.69 56.70
N GLU A 27 19.72 45.84 56.49
CA GLU A 27 20.60 46.99 56.70
C GLU A 27 22.06 46.66 57.05
N LYS A 28 22.95 47.33 56.30
CA LYS A 28 24.24 47.90 56.69
C LYS A 28 25.49 47.02 56.90
N THR A 29 26.37 47.28 55.91
CA THR A 29 27.87 47.17 55.97
C THR A 29 28.50 47.83 57.18
N PRO A 30 29.72 47.38 57.63
CA PRO A 30 30.91 47.97 57.03
C PRO A 30 32.09 46.98 56.76
N ALA A 31 32.92 47.50 55.92
CA ALA A 31 34.13 46.93 55.37
C ALA A 31 35.21 46.49 56.38
N ASN A 32 35.94 45.46 56.07
CA ASN A 32 37.38 45.47 56.32
C ASN A 32 38.14 44.62 55.27
N ASN A 33 39.24 45.19 54.83
CA ASN A 33 40.21 44.64 53.92
C ASN A 33 40.86 43.39 54.47
N ASP A 34 41.04 42.35 53.64
CA ASP A 34 42.35 41.68 53.57
C ASP A 34 42.50 40.92 52.27
N LYS A 35 43.74 40.80 51.87
CA LYS A 35 44.44 40.50 50.65
C LYS A 35 44.05 39.14 49.99
N PRO A 36 44.14 39.00 48.63
CA PRO A 36 43.77 37.79 47.97
C PRO A 36 44.85 36.68 48.07
N GLU A 37 44.45 35.55 48.50
CA GLU A 37 45.21 34.30 48.43
C GLU A 37 44.99 33.71 47.01
N VAL A 38 46.06 33.51 46.28
CA VAL A 38 46.12 32.91 44.95
C VAL A 38 45.88 31.44 45.11
N THR A 39 44.64 30.97 44.85
CA THR A 39 44.35 29.57 44.61
C THR A 39 44.62 29.25 43.16
N GLN A 40 45.47 28.29 42.89
CA GLN A 40 45.75 27.69 41.59
C GLN A 40 44.47 27.16 40.95
N PRO A 41 44.32 27.25 39.60
CA PRO A 41 43.19 26.60 38.91
C PRO A 41 43.28 25.11 39.07
N ALA A 42 42.18 24.48 39.50
CA ALA A 42 42.00 23.07 39.37
C ALA A 42 42.12 22.67 37.90
N THR A 43 43.00 21.77 37.63
CA THR A 43 43.06 21.08 36.31
C THR A 43 41.79 20.28 36.18
N ASP A 44 40.90 20.78 35.28
CA ASP A 44 39.79 19.94 34.77
C ASP A 44 40.43 18.73 34.08
N GLU A 45 40.33 17.56 34.71
CA GLU A 45 40.51 16.30 34.01
C GLU A 45 39.44 16.23 32.90
N PRO A 46 39.81 15.83 31.67
CA PRO A 46 38.81 15.63 30.61
C PRO A 46 37.86 14.53 31.11
N THR A 47 36.59 14.87 31.31
CA THR A 47 35.53 13.87 31.48
C THR A 47 35.58 12.99 30.23
N GLU A 48 36.00 11.75 30.38
CA GLU A 48 35.83 10.75 29.30
C GLU A 48 34.39 10.78 28.85
N ALA A 49 34.18 11.09 27.56
CA ALA A 49 32.87 11.00 26.95
C ALA A 49 32.40 9.56 27.14
N ALA A 50 31.30 9.37 27.86
CA ALA A 50 30.69 8.06 28.04
C ALA A 50 30.50 7.43 26.65
N THR A 51 31.11 6.27 26.44
CA THR A 51 30.84 5.47 25.24
C THR A 51 29.35 5.24 25.16
N PRO A 52 28.70 5.54 24.03
CA PRO A 52 27.25 5.29 23.91
C PRO A 52 26.96 3.83 24.26
N GLU A 53 26.00 3.61 25.14
CA GLU A 53 25.60 2.25 25.54
C GLU A 53 24.90 1.63 24.30
N VAL A 54 25.45 0.51 23.81
CA VAL A 54 24.88 -0.23 22.67
C VAL A 54 23.59 -0.90 23.16
N GLN A 55 22.49 -0.63 22.46
CA GLN A 55 21.18 -1.19 22.79
C GLN A 55 20.98 -2.54 22.11
N ASP A 56 20.60 -3.58 22.87
CA ASP A 56 20.17 -4.86 22.32
C ASP A 56 18.75 -4.72 21.71
N VAL A 57 18.60 -5.09 20.45
CA VAL A 57 17.36 -4.97 19.68
C VAL A 57 17.06 -6.27 18.96
N ALA A 58 15.84 -6.78 19.08
CA ALA A 58 15.36 -7.94 18.33
C ALA A 58 14.15 -7.53 17.50
N LEU A 59 14.26 -7.57 16.18
CA LEU A 59 13.21 -7.17 15.26
C LEU A 59 12.75 -8.34 14.41
N LYS A 60 11.44 -8.54 14.34
CA LYS A 60 10.79 -9.44 13.41
C LYS A 60 10.31 -8.65 12.19
N VAL A 61 10.61 -9.16 10.99
CA VAL A 61 10.28 -8.49 9.73
C VAL A 61 9.49 -9.43 8.82
N TRP A 62 8.38 -8.95 8.28
CA TRP A 62 7.57 -9.67 7.29
C TRP A 62 7.74 -9.08 5.90
N ALA A 63 8.02 -9.97 4.94
CA ALA A 63 7.99 -9.68 3.51
C ALA A 63 7.57 -10.94 2.73
N PRO A 64 7.12 -10.81 1.47
CA PRO A 64 6.75 -11.96 0.66
C PRO A 64 7.95 -12.87 0.34
N GLU A 65 7.66 -14.11 -0.10
CA GLU A 65 8.67 -15.15 -0.32
C GLU A 65 9.74 -14.72 -1.33
N GLU A 66 9.35 -14.04 -2.39
CA GLU A 66 10.24 -13.56 -3.45
C GLU A 66 11.20 -12.44 -3.00
N GLU A 67 10.94 -11.79 -1.88
CA GLU A 67 11.81 -10.76 -1.30
C GLU A 67 12.75 -11.27 -0.20
N GLN A 68 12.61 -12.52 0.27
CA GLN A 68 13.33 -12.98 1.47
C GLN A 68 14.87 -12.88 1.33
N GLU A 69 15.43 -13.22 0.15
CA GLU A 69 16.88 -13.17 -0.06
C GLU A 69 17.42 -11.74 0.03
N ILE A 70 16.76 -10.81 -0.67
CA ILE A 70 17.18 -9.39 -0.64
C ILE A 70 16.82 -8.72 0.69
N LEU A 71 15.77 -9.18 1.40
CA LEU A 71 15.42 -8.68 2.73
C LEU A 71 16.56 -8.91 3.73
N VAL A 72 17.14 -10.12 3.75
CA VAL A 72 18.28 -10.43 4.60
C VAL A 72 19.46 -9.49 4.30
N GLN A 73 19.80 -9.33 3.01
CA GLN A 73 20.87 -8.42 2.59
C GLN A 73 20.63 -6.98 3.06
N MET A 74 19.40 -6.47 2.91
CA MET A 74 19.03 -5.10 3.30
C MET A 74 19.05 -4.91 4.82
N CYS A 75 18.60 -5.91 5.58
CA CYS A 75 18.64 -5.87 7.05
C CYS A 75 20.07 -5.97 7.61
N ASP A 76 20.92 -6.79 7.00
CA ASP A 76 22.35 -6.88 7.39
C ASP A 76 23.05 -5.53 7.15
N ALA A 77 22.80 -4.89 6.00
CA ALA A 77 23.32 -3.56 5.70
C ALA A 77 22.79 -2.48 6.68
N PHE A 78 21.53 -2.58 7.10
CA PHE A 78 21.00 -1.72 8.16
C PHE A 78 21.77 -1.87 9.45
N ALA A 79 22.00 -3.11 9.92
CA ALA A 79 22.74 -3.37 11.16
C ALA A 79 24.18 -2.85 11.09
N GLU A 80 24.84 -2.96 9.93
CA GLU A 80 26.20 -2.41 9.74
C GLU A 80 26.23 -0.87 9.82
N ASN A 81 25.18 -0.20 9.39
CA ASN A 81 25.07 1.26 9.40
C ASN A 81 24.57 1.82 10.75
N HIS A 82 24.10 0.95 11.68
CA HIS A 82 23.57 1.32 12.99
C HIS A 82 24.34 0.67 14.14
N PRO A 83 25.63 1.01 14.33
CA PRO A 83 26.49 0.39 15.38
C PRO A 83 26.03 0.70 16.82
N GLU A 84 25.11 1.65 17.01
CA GLU A 84 24.46 1.94 18.29
C GLU A 84 23.51 0.83 18.75
N TYR A 85 23.14 -0.10 17.84
CA TYR A 85 22.29 -1.24 18.11
C TYR A 85 23.07 -2.55 17.95
N ASN A 86 22.84 -3.51 18.86
CA ASN A 86 23.17 -4.91 18.68
C ASN A 86 21.91 -5.64 18.20
N ILE A 87 21.69 -5.67 16.87
CA ILE A 87 20.42 -6.12 16.28
C ILE A 87 20.45 -7.60 15.96
N THR A 88 19.35 -8.29 16.26
CA THR A 88 19.01 -9.62 15.73
C THR A 88 17.72 -9.54 14.95
N PHE A 89 17.64 -10.23 13.79
CA PHE A 89 16.45 -10.27 12.96
C PHE A 89 15.79 -11.65 12.98
N GLU A 90 14.46 -11.66 13.02
CA GLU A 90 13.62 -12.81 12.71
C GLU A 90 12.84 -12.51 11.42
N TYR A 91 13.02 -13.35 10.40
CA TYR A 91 12.35 -13.16 9.12
C TYR A 91 11.13 -14.05 9.01
N GLY A 92 10.00 -13.48 8.61
CA GLY A 92 8.75 -14.21 8.34
C GLY A 92 8.30 -14.02 6.90
N ILE A 93 7.95 -15.13 6.24
CA ILE A 93 7.30 -15.09 4.93
C ILE A 93 5.84 -14.69 5.16
N MET A 94 5.43 -13.58 4.56
CA MET A 94 4.08 -13.06 4.67
C MET A 94 3.67 -12.38 3.36
N GLY A 95 2.58 -12.84 2.75
CA GLY A 95 1.98 -12.15 1.62
C GLY A 95 1.56 -10.74 2.01
N VAL A 96 1.76 -9.78 1.11
CA VAL A 96 1.46 -8.36 1.40
C VAL A 96 -0.02 -8.18 1.77
N ASP A 97 -0.92 -8.86 1.05
CA ASP A 97 -2.36 -8.79 1.26
C ASP A 97 -2.82 -9.50 2.56
N ASP A 98 -2.04 -10.49 3.03
CA ASP A 98 -2.34 -11.25 4.24
C ASP A 98 -1.85 -10.54 5.51
N SER A 99 -0.88 -9.64 5.41
CA SER A 99 -0.19 -9.03 6.54
C SER A 99 -1.14 -8.32 7.52
N ILE A 100 -2.14 -7.60 7.01
CA ILE A 100 -3.14 -6.90 7.83
C ILE A 100 -4.01 -7.90 8.59
N THR A 101 -4.44 -8.96 7.91
CA THR A 101 -5.26 -10.02 8.52
C THR A 101 -4.51 -10.74 9.63
N GLU A 102 -3.24 -11.07 9.42
CA GLU A 102 -2.41 -11.73 10.43
C GLU A 102 -2.10 -10.81 11.61
N LEU A 103 -1.82 -9.52 11.35
CA LEU A 103 -1.59 -8.53 12.40
C LEU A 103 -2.85 -8.36 13.30
N LYS A 104 -4.04 -8.37 12.71
CA LYS A 104 -5.32 -8.30 13.44
C LYS A 104 -5.61 -9.52 14.31
N LYS A 105 -5.08 -10.69 13.96
CA LYS A 105 -5.27 -11.89 14.78
C LYS A 105 -4.56 -11.78 16.12
N ASP A 106 -3.30 -11.34 16.10
CA ASP A 106 -2.51 -11.14 17.32
C ASP A 106 -1.29 -10.25 17.03
N ALA A 107 -1.41 -8.96 17.27
CA ALA A 107 -0.32 -7.99 17.05
C ALA A 107 0.91 -8.28 17.92
N SER A 108 0.73 -8.88 19.09
CA SER A 108 1.83 -9.12 20.06
C SER A 108 2.84 -10.17 19.60
N VAL A 109 2.49 -11.03 18.65
CA VAL A 109 3.36 -12.06 18.04
C VAL A 109 3.64 -11.80 16.56
N ALA A 110 3.03 -10.77 15.99
CA ALA A 110 3.24 -10.33 14.62
C ALA A 110 4.64 -9.72 14.42
N ALA A 111 4.97 -9.31 13.20
CA ALA A 111 6.23 -8.63 12.92
C ALA A 111 6.24 -7.21 13.47
N ASP A 112 7.43 -6.72 13.86
CA ASP A 112 7.67 -5.33 14.26
C ASP A 112 7.61 -4.39 13.05
N VAL A 113 8.13 -4.86 11.90
CA VAL A 113 8.10 -4.16 10.62
C VAL A 113 7.49 -5.08 9.58
N PHE A 114 6.50 -4.58 8.86
CA PHE A 114 5.74 -5.39 7.90
C PHE A 114 5.38 -4.62 6.64
N LEU A 115 5.36 -5.30 5.50
CA LEU A 115 4.91 -4.75 4.22
C LEU A 115 3.39 -4.92 4.10
N TYR A 116 2.66 -3.84 3.73
CA TYR A 116 1.20 -3.85 3.61
C TYR A 116 0.72 -3.06 2.39
N PRO A 117 -0.48 -3.36 1.84
CA PRO A 117 -1.11 -2.53 0.80
C PRO A 117 -1.76 -1.30 1.44
N THR A 118 -1.48 -0.12 0.89
CA THR A 118 -1.95 1.15 1.50
C THR A 118 -3.47 1.33 1.49
N GLY A 119 -4.20 0.57 0.67
CA GLY A 119 -5.66 0.48 0.75
C GLY A 119 -6.18 0.02 2.11
N GLY A 120 -5.38 -0.68 2.90
CA GLY A 120 -5.72 -1.13 4.25
C GLY A 120 -5.30 -0.19 5.39
N ILE A 121 -4.74 0.99 5.09
CA ILE A 121 -4.24 1.93 6.11
C ILE A 121 -5.31 2.37 7.11
N ALA A 122 -6.52 2.64 6.63
CA ALA A 122 -7.64 3.07 7.48
C ALA A 122 -7.97 2.02 8.54
N GLU A 123 -8.01 0.74 8.15
CA GLU A 123 -8.27 -0.37 9.05
C GLU A 123 -7.17 -0.52 10.12
N LEU A 124 -5.91 -0.41 9.73
CA LEU A 124 -4.79 -0.48 10.65
C LEU A 124 -4.80 0.66 11.68
N VAL A 125 -5.09 1.88 11.23
CA VAL A 125 -5.13 3.07 12.09
C VAL A 125 -6.34 3.03 13.03
N GLU A 126 -7.53 2.71 12.53
CA GLU A 126 -8.75 2.60 13.34
C GLU A 126 -8.65 1.49 14.39
N ALA A 127 -7.99 0.38 14.06
CA ALA A 127 -7.74 -0.70 15.00
C ALA A 127 -6.57 -0.43 15.97
N GLY A 128 -5.81 0.66 15.78
CA GLY A 128 -4.65 1.00 16.60
C GLY A 128 -3.48 0.03 16.46
N LEU A 129 -3.33 -0.61 15.29
CA LEU A 129 -2.34 -1.67 15.04
C LEU A 129 -1.04 -1.19 14.40
N ILE A 130 -0.98 0.07 13.97
CA ILE A 130 0.17 0.65 13.31
C ILE A 130 0.62 1.93 14.02
N TYR A 131 1.93 2.09 14.20
CA TYR A 131 2.49 3.32 14.76
C TYR A 131 2.50 4.46 13.73
N PRO A 132 2.23 5.71 14.17
CA PRO A 132 2.58 6.88 13.36
C PRO A 132 4.10 6.96 13.19
N ILE A 133 4.56 7.26 12.00
CA ILE A 133 5.98 7.51 11.71
C ILE A 133 6.32 8.89 12.26
N THR A 134 7.28 8.94 13.19
CA THR A 134 7.71 10.18 13.87
C THR A 134 9.20 10.47 13.70
N VAL A 135 9.94 9.56 13.06
CA VAL A 135 11.38 9.69 12.79
C VAL A 135 11.56 10.13 11.34
N ASN A 136 12.33 11.18 11.11
CA ASN A 136 12.72 11.70 9.78
C ASN A 136 11.58 11.97 8.80
N VAL A 137 10.38 12.34 9.28
CA VAL A 137 9.16 12.53 8.45
C VAL A 137 9.39 13.51 7.30
N ASP A 138 10.07 14.62 7.55
CA ASP A 138 10.37 15.65 6.53
C ASP A 138 11.26 15.09 5.41
N GLU A 139 12.27 14.27 5.74
CA GLU A 139 13.14 13.61 4.78
C GLU A 139 12.38 12.58 3.94
N ILE A 140 11.59 11.71 4.58
CA ILE A 140 10.75 10.72 3.90
C ILE A 140 9.80 11.42 2.92
N THR A 141 9.14 12.49 3.36
CA THR A 141 8.21 13.27 2.54
C THR A 141 8.88 13.96 1.36
N ALA A 142 10.12 14.44 1.54
CA ALA A 142 10.87 15.12 0.50
C ALA A 142 11.45 14.16 -0.55
N THR A 143 11.75 12.93 -0.18
CA THR A 143 12.44 11.96 -1.05
C THR A 143 11.51 11.07 -1.85
N HIS A 144 10.29 10.83 -1.37
CA HIS A 144 9.32 9.94 -2.02
C HIS A 144 8.32 10.67 -2.89
N SER A 145 7.68 9.95 -3.80
CA SER A 145 6.64 10.50 -4.67
C SER A 145 5.46 11.05 -3.86
N PRO A 146 4.89 12.21 -4.23
CA PRO A 146 3.75 12.79 -3.52
C PRO A 146 2.54 11.84 -3.41
N ALA A 147 2.31 11.01 -4.44
CA ALA A 147 1.24 10.03 -4.43
C ALA A 147 1.49 8.90 -3.41
N GLY A 148 2.74 8.41 -3.32
CA GLY A 148 3.13 7.41 -2.32
C GLY A 148 2.99 7.96 -0.90
N ILE A 149 3.47 9.17 -0.63
CA ILE A 149 3.31 9.82 0.67
C ILE A 149 1.82 9.99 1.03
N LYS A 150 1.01 10.47 0.08
CA LYS A 150 -0.42 10.64 0.29
C LYS A 150 -1.11 9.31 0.65
N SER A 151 -0.75 8.22 -0.02
CA SER A 151 -1.34 6.91 0.25
C SER A 151 -0.98 6.33 1.63
N CYS A 152 0.13 6.78 2.22
CA CYS A 152 0.58 6.39 3.56
C CYS A 152 0.15 7.38 4.66
N THR A 153 -0.67 8.40 4.33
CA THR A 153 -1.06 9.47 5.24
C THR A 153 -2.56 9.41 5.56
N MET A 154 -2.91 9.41 6.84
CA MET A 154 -4.27 9.60 7.34
C MET A 154 -4.31 10.78 8.31
N GLU A 155 -5.30 11.66 8.16
CA GLU A 155 -5.48 12.82 9.05
C GLU A 155 -4.18 13.61 9.29
N ASP A 156 -3.44 13.90 8.19
CA ASP A 156 -2.15 14.59 8.17
C ASP A 156 -1.00 13.86 8.90
N THR A 157 -1.19 12.58 9.25
CA THR A 157 -0.17 11.77 9.92
C THR A 157 0.31 10.66 9.01
N LEU A 158 1.64 10.50 8.89
CA LEU A 158 2.28 9.43 8.11
C LEU A 158 2.31 8.13 8.93
N TYR A 159 1.85 7.02 8.34
CA TYR A 159 1.80 5.70 8.98
C TYR A 159 2.61 4.62 8.25
N GLY A 160 3.27 4.96 7.18
CA GLY A 160 4.11 4.01 6.45
C GLY A 160 5.12 4.67 5.55
N ILE A 161 6.11 3.88 5.14
CA ILE A 161 7.13 4.30 4.18
C ILE A 161 6.78 3.68 2.83
N PRO A 162 6.39 4.47 1.81
CA PRO A 162 6.00 3.91 0.52
C PRO A 162 7.19 3.25 -0.18
N VAL A 163 6.98 2.06 -0.73
CA VAL A 163 8.03 1.25 -1.38
C VAL A 163 7.84 1.20 -2.88
N THR A 164 6.63 0.86 -3.32
CA THR A 164 6.33 0.67 -4.74
C THR A 164 4.87 0.97 -5.02
N PRO A 165 4.53 1.50 -6.21
CA PRO A 165 3.16 1.49 -6.66
C PRO A 165 2.63 0.06 -6.77
N ASN A 166 1.45 -0.19 -6.17
CA ASN A 166 0.72 -1.44 -6.25
C ASN A 166 -0.46 -1.24 -7.20
N SER A 167 -0.20 -1.37 -8.49
CA SER A 167 -1.21 -1.16 -9.52
C SER A 167 -0.86 -1.95 -10.78
N TRP A 168 -1.75 -1.95 -11.75
CA TRP A 168 -1.66 -2.75 -12.94
C TRP A 168 -1.88 -1.91 -14.20
N PHE A 169 -1.43 -2.45 -15.33
CA PHE A 169 -1.44 -1.85 -16.64
C PHE A 169 -1.60 -2.94 -17.69
N MET A 170 -1.31 -2.67 -18.95
CA MET A 170 -1.47 -3.66 -20.00
C MET A 170 -0.14 -4.05 -20.63
N TYR A 171 0.11 -5.35 -20.71
CA TYR A 171 1.13 -5.96 -21.56
C TYR A 171 0.54 -6.35 -22.91
N TYR A 172 1.33 -6.29 -23.96
CA TYR A 172 0.93 -6.74 -25.26
C TYR A 172 2.09 -7.27 -26.11
N ASN A 173 1.76 -8.13 -27.07
CA ASN A 173 2.70 -8.62 -28.05
C ASN A 173 2.82 -7.64 -29.22
N SER A 174 3.97 -6.95 -29.37
CA SER A 174 4.18 -5.94 -30.40
C SER A 174 4.26 -6.51 -31.82
N SER A 175 4.37 -7.83 -32.00
CA SER A 175 4.20 -8.46 -33.31
C SER A 175 2.73 -8.61 -33.70
N MET A 176 1.81 -8.55 -32.73
CA MET A 176 0.37 -8.69 -32.94
C MET A 176 -0.34 -7.33 -32.99
N TYR A 177 0.18 -6.34 -32.25
CA TYR A 177 -0.41 -4.99 -32.14
C TYR A 177 0.61 -3.89 -32.33
N THR A 178 0.17 -2.80 -32.95
CA THR A 178 0.88 -1.52 -32.92
C THR A 178 0.51 -0.72 -31.66
N GLU A 179 1.32 0.29 -31.33
CA GLU A 179 1.04 1.22 -30.21
C GLU A 179 -0.28 1.98 -30.34
N ASP A 180 -0.75 2.21 -31.58
CA ASP A 180 -2.04 2.89 -31.81
C ASP A 180 -3.24 1.94 -31.62
N GLU A 181 -3.11 0.69 -32.00
CA GLU A 181 -4.19 -0.29 -31.88
C GLU A 181 -4.51 -0.64 -30.43
N VAL A 182 -3.49 -0.65 -29.56
CA VAL A 182 -3.68 -0.99 -28.13
C VAL A 182 -4.31 0.14 -27.29
N LYS A 183 -4.56 1.31 -27.88
CA LYS A 183 -5.21 2.43 -27.18
C LYS A 183 -6.72 2.22 -26.96
N SER A 184 -7.36 1.35 -27.74
CA SER A 184 -8.80 1.07 -27.67
C SER A 184 -9.07 -0.42 -27.62
N LEU A 185 -9.85 -0.85 -26.64
CA LEU A 185 -10.24 -2.25 -26.49
C LEU A 185 -11.08 -2.73 -27.67
N GLU A 186 -11.97 -1.87 -28.20
CA GLU A 186 -12.77 -2.18 -29.40
C GLU A 186 -11.90 -2.43 -30.62
N THR A 187 -10.83 -1.63 -30.79
CA THR A 187 -9.86 -1.83 -31.88
C THR A 187 -9.13 -3.14 -31.74
N MET A 188 -8.69 -3.48 -30.53
CA MET A 188 -8.03 -4.76 -30.26
C MET A 188 -8.97 -5.93 -30.51
N LEU A 189 -10.20 -5.91 -29.98
CA LEU A 189 -11.18 -6.99 -30.12
C LEU A 189 -11.63 -7.19 -31.58
N ALA A 190 -11.65 -6.13 -32.38
CA ALA A 190 -12.03 -6.20 -33.80
C ALA A 190 -10.92 -6.76 -34.70
N LYS A 191 -9.67 -6.81 -34.21
CA LYS A 191 -8.52 -7.27 -35.03
C LYS A 191 -8.58 -8.78 -35.25
N ASP A 192 -8.28 -9.22 -36.47
CA ASP A 192 -8.09 -10.65 -36.76
C ASP A 192 -6.64 -11.05 -36.46
N LEU A 193 -6.44 -11.70 -35.33
CA LEU A 193 -5.14 -12.28 -34.92
C LEU A 193 -5.00 -13.75 -35.36
N GLY A 194 -6.01 -14.28 -36.03
CA GLY A 194 -6.04 -15.68 -36.48
C GLY A 194 -7.01 -16.53 -35.66
N LYS A 195 -7.14 -17.78 -36.11
CA LYS A 195 -7.95 -18.78 -35.44
C LYS A 195 -7.24 -19.22 -34.16
N ASP A 196 -8.00 -19.43 -33.10
CA ASP A 196 -7.51 -19.92 -31.81
C ASP A 196 -6.57 -18.94 -31.08
N VAL A 197 -6.62 -17.63 -31.43
CA VAL A 197 -5.91 -16.56 -30.75
C VAL A 197 -6.93 -15.61 -30.13
N TYR A 198 -6.79 -15.38 -28.82
CA TYR A 198 -7.54 -14.36 -28.08
C TYR A 198 -6.87 -13.01 -28.25
N ASN A 199 -7.67 -11.97 -28.28
CA ASN A 199 -7.18 -10.62 -28.51
C ASN A 199 -6.82 -9.91 -27.20
N PHE A 200 -7.60 -10.15 -26.13
CA PHE A 200 -7.45 -9.45 -24.86
C PHE A 200 -7.87 -10.35 -23.69
N SER A 201 -7.19 -10.17 -22.56
CA SER A 201 -7.52 -10.79 -21.28
C SER A 201 -7.44 -9.79 -20.14
N SER A 202 -8.36 -9.91 -19.21
CA SER A 202 -8.31 -9.31 -17.88
C SER A 202 -9.09 -10.21 -16.92
N ASP A 203 -8.94 -9.96 -15.63
CA ASP A 203 -9.53 -10.74 -14.54
C ASP A 203 -10.80 -10.01 -14.03
N VAL A 204 -11.96 -10.24 -14.69
CA VAL A 204 -13.22 -9.53 -14.38
C VAL A 204 -13.89 -10.08 -13.12
N ASP A 205 -13.67 -11.34 -12.76
CA ASP A 205 -14.21 -11.91 -11.51
C ASP A 205 -13.40 -11.47 -10.26
N ASN A 206 -12.27 -10.81 -10.48
CA ASN A 206 -11.50 -10.15 -9.44
C ASN A 206 -11.91 -8.67 -9.33
N SER A 207 -12.44 -8.30 -8.18
CA SER A 207 -12.91 -6.93 -7.91
C SER A 207 -11.84 -5.85 -8.10
N TRP A 208 -10.55 -6.17 -7.90
CA TRP A 208 -9.42 -5.28 -8.13
C TRP A 208 -9.34 -4.82 -9.60
N TYR A 209 -9.49 -5.75 -10.54
CA TYR A 209 -9.46 -5.45 -11.98
C TYR A 209 -10.80 -4.91 -12.48
N MET A 210 -11.93 -5.49 -12.04
CA MET A 210 -13.27 -5.09 -12.46
C MET A 210 -13.57 -3.61 -12.16
N SER A 211 -13.08 -3.09 -11.04
CA SER A 211 -13.29 -1.69 -10.61
C SER A 211 -12.96 -0.67 -11.70
N ALA A 212 -11.97 -0.96 -12.54
CA ALA A 212 -11.48 -0.04 -13.56
C ALA A 212 -12.54 0.34 -14.59
N PHE A 213 -13.50 -0.53 -14.85
CA PHE A 213 -14.60 -0.29 -15.78
C PHE A 213 -15.61 0.70 -15.21
N PHE A 214 -15.96 0.56 -13.94
CA PHE A 214 -16.89 1.48 -13.27
C PHE A 214 -16.28 2.87 -13.07
N TYR A 215 -15.03 2.95 -12.63
CA TYR A 215 -14.32 4.21 -12.47
C TYR A 215 -14.12 4.94 -13.80
N ALA A 216 -13.83 4.21 -14.88
CA ALA A 216 -13.71 4.79 -16.22
C ALA A 216 -14.94 5.62 -16.62
N ALA A 217 -16.13 5.12 -16.34
CA ALA A 217 -17.40 5.78 -16.66
C ALA A 217 -17.82 6.84 -15.64
N GLY A 218 -16.99 7.13 -14.64
CA GLY A 218 -17.24 8.12 -13.58
C GLY A 218 -18.06 7.58 -12.41
N GLY A 219 -18.20 6.25 -12.29
CA GLY A 219 -18.77 5.61 -11.11
C GLY A 219 -17.95 5.90 -9.87
N THR A 220 -18.61 6.06 -8.72
CA THR A 220 -17.96 6.38 -7.43
C THR A 220 -18.20 5.26 -6.43
N LEU A 221 -17.15 4.92 -5.69
CA LEU A 221 -17.19 4.03 -4.55
C LEU A 221 -16.88 4.87 -3.30
N PHE A 222 -17.83 4.89 -2.34
CA PHE A 222 -17.78 5.70 -1.12
C PHE A 222 -17.73 7.21 -1.41
N GLY A 223 -18.57 7.66 -2.33
CA GLY A 223 -18.68 9.06 -2.75
C GLY A 223 -17.59 9.49 -3.73
N ALA A 224 -17.60 10.77 -4.10
CA ALA A 224 -16.71 11.32 -5.14
C ALA A 224 -15.24 11.38 -4.69
N ASP A 225 -15.00 11.47 -3.40
CA ASP A 225 -13.66 11.55 -2.79
C ASP A 225 -13.24 10.28 -2.02
N GLY A 226 -14.11 9.23 -2.02
CA GLY A 226 -13.82 7.97 -1.35
C GLY A 226 -13.96 8.01 0.18
N THR A 227 -14.70 8.99 0.73
CA THR A 227 -14.81 9.20 2.19
C THR A 227 -16.23 8.98 2.74
N ASP A 228 -17.25 8.86 1.89
CA ASP A 228 -18.65 8.64 2.30
C ASP A 228 -19.01 7.13 2.27
N PRO A 229 -18.96 6.42 3.42
CA PRO A 229 -19.19 4.99 3.49
C PRO A 229 -20.62 4.56 3.14
N THR A 230 -21.52 5.52 2.88
CA THR A 230 -22.93 5.27 2.58
C THR A 230 -23.27 5.42 1.10
N ASN A 231 -22.29 5.73 0.25
CA ASN A 231 -22.53 6.09 -1.14
C ASN A 231 -21.71 5.24 -2.12
N CYS A 232 -22.38 4.55 -3.03
CA CYS A 232 -21.79 3.88 -4.16
C CYS A 232 -22.73 4.02 -5.36
N SER A 233 -22.26 4.58 -6.48
CA SER A 233 -23.09 4.86 -7.65
C SER A 233 -23.11 3.74 -8.70
N TRP A 234 -22.50 2.61 -8.43
CA TRP A 234 -22.28 1.54 -9.42
C TRP A 234 -23.53 0.78 -9.86
N ASN A 235 -24.67 1.03 -9.25
CA ASN A 235 -25.98 0.50 -9.68
C ASN A 235 -26.91 1.56 -10.30
N ASP A 236 -26.40 2.76 -10.56
CA ASP A 236 -27.15 3.79 -11.28
C ASP A 236 -27.24 3.51 -12.80
N ALA A 237 -27.84 4.42 -13.55
CA ALA A 237 -27.98 4.27 -15.00
C ALA A 237 -26.65 4.16 -15.75
N THR A 238 -25.57 4.77 -15.25
CA THR A 238 -24.21 4.64 -15.80
C THR A 238 -23.60 3.29 -15.43
N GLY A 239 -23.73 2.89 -14.18
CA GLY A 239 -23.28 1.57 -13.72
C GLY A 239 -23.97 0.42 -14.47
N LEU A 240 -25.27 0.57 -14.78
CA LEU A 240 -25.98 -0.40 -15.61
C LEU A 240 -25.32 -0.56 -16.99
N LYS A 241 -24.94 0.52 -17.66
CA LYS A 241 -24.25 0.48 -18.96
C LYS A 241 -22.85 -0.14 -18.87
N VAL A 242 -22.13 0.11 -17.78
CA VAL A 242 -20.85 -0.57 -17.51
C VAL A 242 -21.07 -2.07 -17.36
N GLY A 243 -22.07 -2.48 -16.60
CA GLY A 243 -22.42 -3.89 -16.45
C GLY A 243 -22.83 -4.55 -17.77
N GLU A 244 -23.63 -3.86 -18.63
CA GLU A 244 -23.94 -4.33 -19.99
C GLU A 244 -22.68 -4.53 -20.84
N TYR A 245 -21.71 -3.59 -20.73
CA TYR A 245 -20.41 -3.69 -21.39
C TYR A 245 -19.63 -4.92 -20.91
N LEU A 246 -19.57 -5.17 -19.61
CA LEU A 246 -18.89 -6.35 -19.03
C LEU A 246 -19.53 -7.65 -19.53
N VAL A 247 -20.88 -7.74 -19.55
CA VAL A 247 -21.59 -8.90 -20.10
C VAL A 247 -21.24 -9.10 -21.59
N ASP A 248 -21.18 -8.04 -22.39
CA ASP A 248 -20.80 -8.13 -23.79
C ASP A 248 -19.33 -8.53 -23.97
N LEU A 249 -18.44 -8.02 -23.13
CA LEU A 249 -17.01 -8.35 -23.14
C LEU A 249 -16.79 -9.84 -22.86
N ILE A 250 -17.37 -10.37 -21.80
CA ILE A 250 -17.27 -11.80 -21.42
C ILE A 250 -17.81 -12.72 -22.53
N ASN A 251 -18.86 -12.31 -23.21
CA ASN A 251 -19.43 -13.08 -24.31
C ASN A 251 -18.70 -12.87 -25.66
N ASN A 252 -17.67 -12.03 -25.71
CA ASN A 252 -16.90 -11.81 -26.93
C ASN A 252 -15.93 -12.99 -27.17
N PRO A 253 -16.00 -13.69 -28.34
CA PRO A 253 -15.16 -14.84 -28.61
C PRO A 253 -13.65 -14.52 -28.73
N LYS A 254 -13.27 -13.25 -28.74
CA LYS A 254 -11.90 -12.75 -28.79
C LYS A 254 -11.37 -12.33 -27.42
N TYR A 255 -12.20 -12.35 -26.40
CA TYR A 255 -11.85 -12.15 -25.00
C TYR A 255 -11.67 -13.49 -24.30
N ILE A 256 -10.77 -13.53 -23.31
CA ILE A 256 -10.67 -14.64 -22.37
C ILE A 256 -10.45 -14.10 -20.97
N GLU A 257 -11.16 -14.67 -20.01
CA GLU A 257 -10.97 -14.39 -18.58
C GLU A 257 -9.62 -14.90 -18.10
N ASP A 258 -8.91 -14.16 -17.25
CA ASP A 258 -7.62 -14.59 -16.66
C ASP A 258 -7.84 -15.44 -15.41
N ALA A 259 -8.54 -16.56 -15.58
CA ALA A 259 -8.74 -17.49 -14.48
C ALA A 259 -7.40 -18.13 -14.06
N ASP A 260 -7.03 -17.97 -12.78
CA ASP A 260 -5.85 -18.58 -12.16
C ASP A 260 -4.52 -18.32 -12.92
N GLY A 261 -4.37 -17.16 -13.57
CA GLY A 261 -3.17 -16.78 -14.33
C GLY A 261 -3.03 -17.49 -15.68
N LEU A 262 -4.13 -17.97 -16.25
CA LEU A 262 -4.18 -18.63 -17.57
C LEU A 262 -3.62 -17.73 -18.69
N ALA A 263 -3.88 -16.42 -18.62
CA ALA A 263 -3.50 -15.46 -19.65
C ALA A 263 -1.99 -15.40 -19.87
N GLY A 264 -1.18 -15.47 -18.81
CA GLY A 264 0.28 -15.52 -18.91
C GLY A 264 0.78 -16.74 -19.72
N SER A 265 0.17 -17.91 -19.51
CA SER A 265 0.47 -19.12 -20.27
C SER A 265 0.06 -18.99 -21.73
N LEU A 266 -1.14 -18.46 -22.01
CA LEU A 266 -1.61 -18.23 -23.38
C LEU A 266 -0.74 -17.22 -24.13
N MET A 267 -0.25 -16.20 -23.45
CA MET A 267 0.67 -15.23 -24.02
C MET A 267 2.01 -15.88 -24.40
N SER A 268 2.52 -16.75 -23.54
CA SER A 268 3.74 -17.53 -23.79
C SER A 268 3.59 -18.51 -24.97
N GLU A 269 2.38 -19.02 -25.19
CA GLU A 269 2.06 -19.90 -26.32
C GLU A 269 1.76 -19.14 -27.64
N GLY A 270 1.77 -17.81 -27.62
CA GLY A 270 1.39 -16.97 -28.76
C GLY A 270 -0.12 -17.02 -29.06
N LYS A 271 -0.94 -17.38 -28.10
CA LYS A 271 -2.41 -17.51 -28.22
C LYS A 271 -3.19 -16.34 -27.59
N LEU A 272 -2.48 -15.32 -27.08
CA LEU A 272 -3.07 -14.12 -26.52
C LEU A 272 -2.29 -12.89 -26.99
N GLY A 273 -3.02 -11.84 -27.38
CA GLY A 273 -2.42 -10.61 -27.89
C GLY A 273 -2.10 -9.56 -26.81
N ALA A 274 -2.96 -9.42 -25.80
CA ALA A 274 -2.78 -8.45 -24.71
C ALA A 274 -3.38 -8.97 -23.41
N LEU A 275 -2.75 -8.57 -22.28
CA LEU A 275 -3.09 -9.00 -20.93
C LEU A 275 -3.00 -7.81 -19.96
N CYS A 276 -3.99 -7.64 -19.08
CA CYS A 276 -3.92 -6.75 -17.93
C CYS A 276 -3.23 -7.43 -16.77
N SER A 277 -2.12 -6.88 -16.28
CA SER A 277 -1.40 -7.37 -15.09
C SER A 277 -0.45 -6.29 -14.56
N GLY A 278 0.15 -6.54 -13.40
CA GLY A 278 1.12 -5.65 -12.79
C GLY A 278 2.58 -6.06 -13.04
N THR A 279 3.49 -5.40 -12.34
CA THR A 279 4.94 -5.63 -12.46
C THR A 279 5.36 -7.06 -12.08
N TRP A 280 4.57 -7.75 -11.25
CA TRP A 280 4.80 -9.16 -10.88
C TRP A 280 4.79 -10.15 -12.06
N SER A 281 4.19 -9.79 -13.19
CA SER A 281 4.20 -10.62 -14.42
C SER A 281 5.31 -10.26 -15.37
N ALA A 282 6.09 -9.21 -15.12
CA ALA A 282 7.04 -8.65 -16.07
C ALA A 282 8.12 -9.65 -16.51
N GLU A 283 8.75 -10.35 -15.56
CA GLU A 283 9.84 -11.28 -15.86
C GLU A 283 9.36 -12.46 -16.70
N THR A 284 8.25 -13.07 -16.31
CA THR A 284 7.63 -14.17 -17.07
C THR A 284 7.26 -13.73 -18.49
N LEU A 285 6.65 -12.55 -18.64
CA LEU A 285 6.23 -12.05 -19.95
C LEU A 285 7.41 -11.59 -20.81
N LYS A 286 8.47 -11.03 -20.23
CA LYS A 286 9.74 -10.75 -20.95
C LYS A 286 10.34 -12.02 -21.51
N ALA A 287 10.43 -13.06 -20.68
CA ALA A 287 10.96 -14.36 -21.12
C ALA A 287 10.11 -14.97 -22.24
N ALA A 288 8.78 -14.84 -22.16
CA ALA A 288 7.84 -15.38 -23.13
C ALA A 288 7.85 -14.65 -24.48
N LEU A 289 7.88 -13.32 -24.47
CA LEU A 289 7.70 -12.48 -25.65
C LEU A 289 9.02 -12.03 -26.29
N GLY A 290 10.14 -12.03 -25.55
CA GLY A 290 11.43 -11.57 -26.05
C GLY A 290 11.37 -10.16 -26.62
N ASP A 291 11.81 -9.98 -27.87
CA ASP A 291 11.82 -8.69 -28.56
C ASP A 291 10.40 -8.08 -28.78
N ASN A 292 9.37 -8.94 -28.73
CA ASN A 292 7.97 -8.52 -28.90
C ASN A 292 7.29 -8.09 -27.60
N TYR A 293 8.02 -8.13 -26.47
CA TYR A 293 7.52 -7.67 -25.20
C TYR A 293 7.26 -6.15 -25.23
N ALA A 294 6.05 -5.76 -24.90
CA ALA A 294 5.65 -4.36 -24.79
C ALA A 294 4.64 -4.17 -23.66
N ALA A 295 4.65 -2.98 -23.07
CA ALA A 295 3.76 -2.58 -22.01
C ALA A 295 3.28 -1.13 -22.23
N THR A 296 2.03 -0.83 -21.81
CA THR A 296 1.44 0.50 -21.91
C THR A 296 0.31 0.64 -20.89
N LYS A 297 -0.23 1.86 -20.76
CA LYS A 297 -1.44 2.08 -19.96
C LYS A 297 -2.62 1.24 -20.46
N LEU A 298 -3.65 1.11 -19.64
CA LEU A 298 -4.89 0.45 -20.00
C LEU A 298 -5.56 1.12 -21.23
N PRO A 299 -6.33 0.36 -22.01
CA PRO A 299 -7.03 0.91 -23.17
C PRO A 299 -8.23 1.78 -22.78
N THR A 300 -8.78 2.50 -23.72
CA THR A 300 -10.14 3.04 -23.62
C THR A 300 -11.17 1.95 -23.91
N ILE A 301 -12.35 2.10 -23.33
CA ILE A 301 -13.57 1.35 -23.64
C ILE A 301 -14.62 2.29 -24.22
N LYS A 302 -15.52 1.79 -25.05
CA LYS A 302 -16.56 2.62 -25.68
C LYS A 302 -17.95 2.25 -25.16
N ILE A 303 -18.60 3.18 -24.46
CA ILE A 303 -19.97 3.04 -23.96
C ILE A 303 -20.82 4.14 -24.62
N ASP A 304 -21.91 3.75 -25.28
CA ASP A 304 -22.84 4.66 -26.01
C ASP A 304 -22.12 5.62 -26.97
N GLY A 305 -21.05 5.16 -27.62
CA GLY A 305 -20.27 5.94 -28.58
C GLY A 305 -19.24 6.89 -27.98
N THR A 306 -19.14 6.96 -26.66
CA THR A 306 -18.14 7.75 -25.94
C THR A 306 -16.98 6.85 -25.48
N ASP A 307 -15.74 7.31 -25.70
CA ASP A 307 -14.54 6.63 -25.25
C ASP A 307 -14.22 7.02 -23.80
N TYR A 308 -14.01 6.02 -22.93
CA TYR A 308 -13.65 6.16 -21.53
C TYR A 308 -12.32 5.47 -21.28
N GLN A 309 -11.37 6.16 -20.68
CA GLN A 309 -10.09 5.57 -20.28
C GLN A 309 -10.28 4.69 -19.04
N LEU A 310 -9.88 3.42 -19.10
CA LEU A 310 -9.93 2.55 -17.93
C LEU A 310 -9.09 3.15 -16.78
N SER A 311 -9.68 3.16 -15.59
CA SER A 311 -9.17 3.85 -14.39
C SER A 311 -9.12 2.86 -13.22
N ASN A 312 -7.96 2.28 -12.99
CA ASN A 312 -7.73 1.34 -11.89
C ASN A 312 -7.46 2.05 -10.55
N PHE A 313 -7.38 1.29 -9.46
CA PHE A 313 -6.96 1.83 -8.18
C PHE A 313 -5.51 2.31 -8.20
N ALA A 314 -5.27 3.50 -7.64
CA ALA A 314 -3.94 4.01 -7.31
C ALA A 314 -3.59 3.56 -5.88
N ASP A 315 -2.99 2.38 -5.75
CA ASP A 315 -2.53 1.80 -4.50
C ASP A 315 -1.01 1.75 -4.45
N PHE A 316 -0.47 1.56 -3.24
CA PHE A 316 0.97 1.39 -3.00
C PHE A 316 1.20 0.25 -2.02
N LYS A 317 2.41 -0.28 -2.01
CA LYS A 317 2.91 -1.09 -0.90
C LYS A 317 3.80 -0.23 -0.03
N ALA A 318 3.69 -0.37 1.28
CA ALA A 318 4.45 0.41 2.25
C ALA A 318 4.92 -0.45 3.41
N PHE A 319 6.08 -0.10 4.01
CA PHE A 319 6.46 -0.63 5.29
C PHE A 319 5.78 0.13 6.43
N GLY A 320 5.08 -0.61 7.29
CA GLY A 320 4.50 -0.14 8.53
C GLY A 320 5.24 -0.67 9.75
N VAL A 321 5.01 -0.03 10.89
CA VAL A 321 5.55 -0.43 12.19
C VAL A 321 4.41 -0.83 13.11
N ASN A 322 4.49 -2.05 13.64
CA ASN A 322 3.50 -2.61 14.55
C ASN A 322 3.45 -1.82 15.86
N SER A 323 2.24 -1.44 16.29
CA SER A 323 2.03 -0.68 17.52
C SER A 323 2.43 -1.43 18.80
N ASP A 324 2.51 -2.77 18.75
CA ASP A 324 2.92 -3.61 19.89
C ASP A 324 4.44 -3.85 19.96
N THR A 325 5.25 -3.30 19.02
CA THR A 325 6.69 -3.46 19.05
C THR A 325 7.31 -2.93 20.33
N GLN A 326 8.29 -3.67 20.84
CA GLN A 326 9.08 -3.24 22.01
C GLN A 326 10.20 -2.25 21.63
N TYR A 327 10.44 -2.07 20.33
CA TYR A 327 11.55 -1.28 19.79
C TYR A 327 11.05 -0.24 18.76
N PRO A 328 10.13 0.70 19.13
CA PRO A 328 9.47 1.56 18.14
C PRO A 328 10.44 2.44 17.35
N LYS A 329 11.50 2.99 17.96
CA LYS A 329 12.48 3.81 17.24
C LYS A 329 13.32 2.98 16.27
N PRO A 330 14.01 1.88 16.68
CA PRO A 330 14.73 1.02 15.73
C PRO A 330 13.84 0.46 14.62
N ALA A 331 12.57 0.11 14.92
CA ALA A 331 11.63 -0.38 13.93
C ALA A 331 11.25 0.69 12.88
N MET A 332 11.07 1.95 13.29
CA MET A 332 10.84 3.07 12.37
C MET A 332 12.07 3.36 11.50
N GLU A 333 13.26 3.33 12.07
CA GLU A 333 14.51 3.52 11.32
C GLU A 333 14.73 2.38 10.31
N LEU A 334 14.42 1.13 10.70
CA LEU A 334 14.45 -0.01 9.77
C LEU A 334 13.40 0.14 8.66
N ALA A 335 12.16 0.51 8.98
CA ALA A 335 11.12 0.74 7.97
C ALA A 335 11.53 1.83 6.97
N GLN A 336 12.12 2.93 7.45
CA GLN A 336 12.67 3.98 6.61
C GLN A 336 13.80 3.48 5.72
N TRP A 337 14.75 2.71 6.25
CA TRP A 337 15.82 2.09 5.49
C TRP A 337 15.29 1.17 4.39
N LEU A 338 14.40 0.25 4.75
CA LEU A 338 13.79 -0.69 3.81
C LEU A 338 12.97 -0.01 2.72
N GLY A 339 12.36 1.15 3.01
CA GLY A 339 11.66 1.98 2.05
C GLY A 339 12.56 3.03 1.35
N GLY A 340 13.84 3.12 1.72
CA GLY A 340 14.78 4.12 1.21
C GLY A 340 15.36 3.81 -0.17
N GLU A 341 16.16 4.76 -0.68
CA GLU A 341 16.70 4.74 -2.05
C GLU A 341 17.51 3.48 -2.37
N GLU A 342 18.43 3.09 -1.48
CA GLU A 342 19.29 1.92 -1.69
C GLU A 342 18.47 0.61 -1.78
N CYS A 343 17.54 0.41 -0.85
CA CYS A 343 16.70 -0.78 -0.82
C CYS A 343 15.70 -0.82 -1.97
N GLN A 344 15.15 0.31 -2.39
CA GLN A 344 14.28 0.37 -3.57
C GLN A 344 15.05 0.11 -4.87
N LEU A 345 16.31 0.55 -4.97
CA LEU A 345 17.18 0.23 -6.11
C LEU A 345 17.48 -1.27 -6.18
N ILE A 346 17.81 -1.90 -5.04
CA ILE A 346 18.01 -3.37 -4.97
C ILE A 346 16.75 -4.11 -5.45
N ARG A 347 15.55 -3.70 -4.98
CA ARG A 347 14.28 -4.30 -5.43
C ARG A 347 14.05 -4.12 -6.93
N PHE A 348 14.38 -2.94 -7.46
CA PHE A 348 14.25 -2.70 -8.90
C PHE A 348 15.22 -3.59 -9.71
N GLU A 349 16.47 -3.66 -9.32
CA GLU A 349 17.51 -4.43 -10.04
C GLU A 349 17.26 -5.95 -9.97
N THR A 350 16.68 -6.44 -8.86
CA THR A 350 16.44 -7.87 -8.65
C THR A 350 15.07 -8.31 -9.18
N ASN A 351 14.01 -7.55 -8.86
CA ASN A 351 12.63 -7.96 -9.08
C ASN A 351 11.87 -7.05 -10.05
N ASN A 352 12.53 -6.06 -10.67
CA ASN A 352 11.90 -5.01 -11.49
C ASN A 352 10.78 -4.23 -10.75
N THR A 353 10.88 -4.12 -9.43
CA THR A 353 9.90 -3.41 -8.60
C THR A 353 10.02 -1.90 -8.81
N PRO A 354 9.02 -1.20 -9.33
CA PRO A 354 9.07 0.25 -9.56
C PRO A 354 9.27 1.03 -8.27
N PRO A 355 10.20 1.98 -8.22
CA PRO A 355 10.45 2.75 -7.00
C PRO A 355 9.41 3.87 -6.77
N THR A 356 9.30 4.31 -5.51
CA THR A 356 8.59 5.53 -5.10
C THR A 356 9.54 6.68 -4.79
N VAL A 357 10.82 6.40 -4.58
CA VAL A 357 11.86 7.42 -4.38
C VAL A 357 12.08 8.20 -5.67
N THR A 358 11.86 9.51 -5.61
CA THR A 358 11.85 10.40 -6.78
C THR A 358 13.17 10.37 -7.56
N ALA A 359 14.31 10.34 -6.85
CA ALA A 359 15.63 10.26 -7.48
C ALA A 359 15.81 8.98 -8.32
N LEU A 360 15.20 7.87 -7.92
CA LEU A 360 15.22 6.61 -8.67
C LEU A 360 14.28 6.63 -9.88
N ILE A 361 13.13 7.27 -9.77
CA ILE A 361 12.18 7.40 -10.90
C ILE A 361 12.88 8.09 -12.09
N ASP A 362 13.72 9.08 -11.81
CA ASP A 362 14.49 9.82 -12.80
C ASP A 362 15.79 9.10 -13.24
N ASN A 363 16.13 7.96 -12.63
CA ASN A 363 17.29 7.16 -13.01
C ASN A 363 17.11 6.61 -14.43
N PRO A 364 18.07 6.78 -15.36
CA PRO A 364 17.93 6.34 -16.75
C PRO A 364 17.63 4.84 -16.91
N THR A 365 18.14 3.98 -16.03
CA THR A 365 17.89 2.54 -16.06
C THR A 365 16.44 2.22 -15.67
N VAL A 366 15.93 2.88 -14.61
CA VAL A 366 14.54 2.75 -14.16
C VAL A 366 13.59 3.32 -15.22
N ALA A 367 13.88 4.52 -15.74
CA ALA A 367 13.09 5.19 -16.77
C ALA A 367 13.04 4.43 -18.10
N ALA A 368 14.05 3.60 -18.40
CA ALA A 368 14.08 2.75 -19.59
C ALA A 368 13.21 1.47 -19.44
N SER A 369 12.76 1.15 -18.24
CA SER A 369 11.86 0.01 -18.02
C SER A 369 10.49 0.26 -18.62
N LYS A 370 10.03 -0.67 -19.47
CA LYS A 370 8.71 -0.59 -20.12
C LYS A 370 7.58 -0.64 -19.10
N GLU A 371 7.77 -1.40 -18.02
CA GLU A 371 6.81 -1.55 -16.93
C GLU A 371 6.66 -0.26 -16.14
N VAL A 372 7.76 0.37 -15.79
CA VAL A 372 7.74 1.65 -15.06
C VAL A 372 7.11 2.72 -15.92
N ALA A 373 7.44 2.78 -17.22
CA ALA A 373 6.82 3.72 -18.15
C ALA A 373 5.31 3.49 -18.30
N ALA A 374 4.88 2.22 -18.44
CA ALA A 374 3.46 1.87 -18.55
C ALA A 374 2.68 2.22 -17.27
N LEU A 375 3.24 1.88 -16.12
CA LEU A 375 2.64 2.20 -14.81
C LEU A 375 2.56 3.72 -14.59
N SER A 376 3.61 4.47 -14.92
CA SER A 376 3.63 5.94 -14.84
C SER A 376 2.56 6.57 -15.75
N LEU A 377 2.37 6.03 -16.95
CA LEU A 377 1.29 6.47 -17.85
C LEU A 377 -0.10 6.15 -17.26
N GLN A 378 -0.27 4.96 -16.68
CA GLN A 378 -1.55 4.54 -16.10
C GLN A 378 -1.91 5.36 -14.87
N THR A 379 -0.94 5.66 -14.01
CA THR A 379 -1.17 6.44 -12.77
C THR A 379 -1.86 7.79 -13.02
N GLN A 380 -1.68 8.38 -14.20
CA GLN A 380 -2.37 9.62 -14.58
C GLN A 380 -3.89 9.45 -14.72
N PHE A 381 -4.35 8.22 -14.83
CA PHE A 381 -5.77 7.85 -15.00
C PHE A 381 -6.30 7.01 -13.84
N SER A 382 -5.45 6.68 -12.87
CA SER A 382 -5.85 5.85 -11.73
C SER A 382 -6.68 6.64 -10.71
N THR A 383 -7.60 5.96 -10.06
CA THR A 383 -8.44 6.52 -9.00
C THR A 383 -7.81 6.22 -7.65
N PRO A 384 -7.61 7.22 -6.77
CA PRO A 384 -7.13 6.97 -5.41
C PRO A 384 -8.01 5.97 -4.67
N ASN A 385 -7.40 5.12 -3.85
CA ASN A 385 -8.15 4.24 -2.96
C ASN A 385 -9.06 5.07 -2.04
N PRO A 386 -10.29 4.61 -1.78
CA PRO A 386 -11.10 5.15 -0.70
C PRO A 386 -10.36 5.09 0.64
N THR A 387 -10.48 6.14 1.45
CA THR A 387 -9.78 6.26 2.74
C THR A 387 -10.64 5.87 3.94
N THR A 388 -11.69 5.09 3.71
CA THR A 388 -12.56 4.53 4.75
C THR A 388 -12.28 3.04 4.94
N SER A 389 -12.30 2.54 6.19
CA SER A 389 -12.23 1.11 6.51
C SER A 389 -13.31 0.28 5.81
N LYS A 390 -14.40 0.93 5.38
CA LYS A 390 -15.48 0.33 4.59
C LYS A 390 -14.99 -0.24 3.24
N LEU A 391 -13.79 0.11 2.78
CA LEU A 391 -13.18 -0.48 1.59
C LEU A 391 -13.07 -2.02 1.70
N ASN A 392 -12.93 -2.55 2.91
CA ASN A 392 -12.90 -3.99 3.11
C ASN A 392 -14.21 -4.70 2.75
N ASP A 393 -15.34 -4.00 2.90
CA ASP A 393 -16.65 -4.55 2.55
C ASP A 393 -16.92 -4.52 1.03
N TYR A 394 -16.05 -3.88 0.25
CA TYR A 394 -16.14 -3.82 -1.20
C TYR A 394 -15.72 -5.13 -1.89
N TRP A 395 -14.63 -5.75 -1.43
CA TRP A 395 -13.93 -6.78 -2.19
C TRP A 395 -14.81 -8.00 -2.50
N THR A 396 -15.42 -8.58 -1.50
CA THR A 396 -16.23 -9.81 -1.65
C THR A 396 -17.51 -9.61 -2.47
N PRO A 397 -18.37 -8.59 -2.23
CA PRO A 397 -19.55 -8.38 -3.05
C PRO A 397 -19.24 -8.03 -4.52
N ALA A 398 -18.18 -7.28 -4.76
CA ALA A 398 -17.76 -6.92 -6.11
C ALA A 398 -17.18 -8.12 -6.88
N ALA A 399 -16.36 -8.96 -6.23
CA ALA A 399 -15.88 -10.21 -6.81
C ALA A 399 -17.04 -11.17 -7.10
N ALA A 400 -18.03 -11.29 -6.20
CA ALA A 400 -19.22 -12.12 -6.43
C ALA A 400 -20.05 -11.64 -7.64
N PHE A 401 -20.14 -10.34 -7.84
CA PHE A 401 -20.79 -9.77 -9.04
C PHE A 401 -20.00 -10.12 -10.30
N GLY A 402 -18.67 -9.90 -10.32
CA GLY A 402 -17.80 -10.25 -11.45
C GLY A 402 -17.90 -11.72 -11.81
N ALA A 403 -17.78 -12.62 -10.81
CA ALA A 403 -17.94 -14.06 -10.99
C ALA A 403 -19.32 -14.43 -11.54
N GLY A 404 -20.38 -13.76 -11.08
CA GLY A 404 -21.73 -13.96 -11.62
C GLY A 404 -21.85 -13.61 -13.11
N VAL A 405 -21.14 -12.56 -13.57
CA VAL A 405 -21.07 -12.19 -14.99
C VAL A 405 -20.26 -13.22 -15.78
N VAL A 406 -19.08 -13.59 -15.28
CA VAL A 406 -18.18 -14.57 -15.93
C VAL A 406 -18.83 -15.94 -16.08
N ASN A 407 -19.55 -16.41 -15.05
CA ASN A 407 -20.24 -17.70 -15.06
C ASN A 407 -21.57 -17.69 -15.82
N GLY A 408 -22.07 -16.51 -16.25
CA GLY A 408 -23.35 -16.36 -16.94
C GLY A 408 -24.58 -16.43 -16.01
N ASP A 409 -24.40 -16.35 -14.70
CA ASP A 409 -25.47 -16.24 -13.72
C ASP A 409 -26.09 -14.83 -13.74
N ILE A 410 -25.28 -13.81 -14.05
CA ILE A 410 -25.69 -12.44 -14.28
C ILE A 410 -25.62 -12.18 -15.79
N THR A 411 -26.77 -11.90 -16.37
CA THR A 411 -26.97 -11.59 -17.80
C THR A 411 -27.64 -10.23 -17.93
N LYS A 412 -27.79 -9.70 -19.13
CA LYS A 412 -28.49 -8.42 -19.34
C LYS A 412 -29.93 -8.42 -18.78
N ASP A 413 -30.58 -9.58 -18.70
CA ASP A 413 -31.99 -9.69 -18.24
C ASP A 413 -32.12 -9.46 -16.73
N ASN A 414 -31.11 -9.80 -15.92
CA ASN A 414 -31.10 -9.65 -14.46
C ASN A 414 -30.00 -8.74 -13.93
N LEU A 415 -29.29 -8.02 -14.82
CA LEU A 415 -28.12 -7.20 -14.52
C LEU A 415 -28.39 -6.16 -13.42
N GLN A 416 -29.51 -5.41 -13.53
CA GLN A 416 -29.84 -4.40 -12.51
C GLN A 416 -29.98 -5.02 -11.11
N ALA A 417 -30.61 -6.16 -11.01
CA ALA A 417 -30.73 -6.86 -9.73
C ALA A 417 -29.38 -7.33 -9.19
N GLY A 418 -28.45 -7.75 -10.06
CA GLY A 418 -27.08 -8.09 -9.72
C GLY A 418 -26.30 -6.87 -9.18
N LEU A 419 -26.38 -5.73 -9.87
CA LEU A 419 -25.76 -4.47 -9.45
C LEU A 419 -26.35 -3.96 -8.13
N ASP A 420 -27.67 -4.01 -7.98
CA ASP A 420 -28.35 -3.61 -6.72
C ASP A 420 -27.90 -4.50 -5.56
N SER A 421 -27.76 -5.80 -5.77
CA SER A 421 -27.26 -6.74 -4.77
C SER A 421 -25.82 -6.42 -4.38
N MET A 422 -24.94 -6.20 -5.36
CA MET A 422 -23.53 -5.82 -5.12
C MET A 422 -23.45 -4.54 -4.27
N VAL A 423 -24.10 -3.46 -4.71
CA VAL A 423 -24.03 -2.16 -4.03
C VAL A 423 -24.67 -2.22 -2.64
N ASN A 424 -25.81 -2.90 -2.47
CA ASN A 424 -26.44 -3.05 -1.18
C ASN A 424 -25.54 -3.82 -0.19
N ASN A 425 -24.82 -4.84 -0.64
CA ASN A 425 -23.90 -5.60 0.21
C ASN A 425 -22.64 -4.80 0.55
N ILE A 426 -22.10 -4.00 -0.38
CA ILE A 426 -20.98 -3.07 -0.12
C ILE A 426 -21.38 -2.05 0.96
N LEU A 427 -22.59 -1.50 0.88
CA LEU A 427 -23.07 -0.45 1.79
C LEU A 427 -23.74 -1.00 3.07
N ALA A 428 -23.92 -2.31 3.18
CA ALA A 428 -24.53 -2.91 4.36
C ALA A 428 -23.77 -2.55 5.62
N THR A 429 -24.46 -2.00 6.61
CA THR A 429 -23.93 -1.84 7.96
C THR A 429 -23.91 -3.21 8.63
N VAL A 430 -22.73 -3.72 8.98
CA VAL A 430 -22.65 -4.86 9.89
C VAL A 430 -23.24 -4.38 11.21
N ALA A 431 -24.39 -4.95 11.60
CA ALA A 431 -24.93 -4.69 12.93
C ALA A 431 -23.84 -5.10 13.94
N ALA A 432 -23.40 -4.17 14.76
CA ALA A 432 -22.49 -4.48 15.84
C ALA A 432 -23.16 -5.53 16.74
N GLU A 433 -22.55 -6.76 16.78
CA GLU A 433 -22.97 -7.82 17.70
C GLU A 433 -22.61 -7.52 19.15
#